data_35970d779ba5a6499749922151d7e716
#
_entry.id   35970d779ba5a6499749922151d7e716
#
_cell.length_a   1.000
_cell.length_b   1.000
_cell.length_c   1.000
_cell.angle_alpha   90.00
_cell.angle_beta   90.00
_cell.angle_gamma   90.00
#
_symmetry.space_group_name_H-M   'P 1'
#
loop_
_entity.id
_entity.type
_entity.pdbx_description
1 polymer ?
#
loop_
_entity_poly.entity_id
_entity_poly.type
_entity_poly.pdbx_seq_one_letter_code
_entity_poly.pdbx_strand_id
1 'polypeptide(L)'
;LGGKQYRVREMCCVMAGALVLMVLGIWLINSPFDPASKTLPWIYFSDDWYFEPLRDLKPRPEVWGGFLLALIGMAVYVRFKRQDRLAGRMVIVGFIAGGIGFPSGQFVQVLNAWHPELFREHGALGLFSDFTGGFNWWNTMETTFGFIFGAILAFGLWLNRHLIAIEET
;
A
#
# COMPACT_ATOMS: atom_id res chain seq x y z
N LEU A 1 13.69 18.82 -0.92
CA LEU A 1 12.75 18.92 0.18
C LEU A 1 13.44 18.79 1.55
N GLY A 2 14.15 17.78 1.92
CA GLY A 2 14.80 17.61 3.25
C GLY A 2 16.21 18.23 3.37
N GLY A 3 16.62 19.13 2.48
CA GLY A 3 17.96 19.73 2.47
C GLY A 3 19.08 18.76 2.07
N LYS A 4 18.76 17.54 1.67
CA LYS A 4 19.71 16.55 1.21
C LYS A 4 19.72 16.46 -0.32
N GLN A 5 20.88 16.59 -0.91
CA GLN A 5 21.05 16.40 -2.36
C GLN A 5 21.37 14.93 -2.64
N TYR A 6 20.66 14.36 -3.59
CA TYR A 6 20.87 12.99 -4.08
C TYR A 6 21.47 13.04 -5.47
N ARG A 7 22.62 12.41 -5.67
CA ARG A 7 23.25 12.30 -6.99
C ARG A 7 22.51 11.28 -7.85
N VAL A 8 22.30 11.57 -9.12
CA VAL A 8 21.62 10.66 -10.07
C VAL A 8 22.20 9.26 -10.05
N ARG A 9 23.53 9.14 -10.12
CA ARG A 9 24.21 7.83 -10.06
C ARG A 9 23.88 7.08 -8.77
N GLU A 10 23.84 7.76 -7.66
CA GLU A 10 23.50 7.18 -6.35
C GLU A 10 22.05 6.67 -6.37
N MET A 11 21.12 7.44 -6.90
CA MET A 11 19.72 7.01 -7.01
C MET A 11 19.57 5.80 -7.92
N CYS A 12 20.28 5.75 -9.05
CA CYS A 12 20.29 4.57 -9.92
C CYS A 12 20.78 3.32 -9.19
N CYS A 13 21.85 3.43 -8.38
CA CYS A 13 22.36 2.30 -7.59
C CYS A 13 21.36 1.86 -6.53
N VAL A 14 20.70 2.81 -5.85
CA VAL A 14 19.66 2.50 -4.84
C VAL A 14 18.47 1.80 -5.47
N MET A 15 18.00 2.29 -6.63
CA MET A 15 16.90 1.65 -7.36
C MET A 15 17.27 0.24 -7.84
N ALA A 16 18.47 0.05 -8.38
CA ALA A 16 18.96 -1.27 -8.76
C ALA A 16 19.04 -2.22 -7.54
N GLY A 17 19.53 -1.73 -6.41
CA GLY A 17 19.53 -2.47 -5.15
C GLY A 17 18.11 -2.82 -4.66
N ALA A 18 17.16 -1.89 -4.78
CA ALA A 18 15.76 -2.14 -4.43
C ALA A 18 15.13 -3.22 -5.33
N LEU A 19 15.43 -3.24 -6.63
CA LEU A 19 14.99 -4.31 -7.54
C LEU A 19 15.57 -5.68 -7.14
N VAL A 20 16.83 -5.75 -6.78
CA VAL A 20 17.45 -6.99 -6.28
C VAL A 20 16.75 -7.45 -4.99
N LEU A 21 16.51 -6.54 -4.04
CA LEU A 21 15.80 -6.83 -2.81
C LEU A 21 14.35 -7.28 -3.09
N MET A 22 13.70 -6.70 -4.10
CA MET A 22 12.36 -7.11 -4.50
C MET A 22 12.35 -8.57 -4.99
N VAL A 23 13.28 -8.94 -5.85
CA VAL A 23 13.41 -10.35 -6.33
C VAL A 23 13.68 -11.28 -5.16
N LEU A 24 14.61 -10.92 -4.28
CA LEU A 24 14.92 -11.70 -3.08
C LEU A 24 13.71 -11.82 -2.15
N GLY A 25 12.94 -10.75 -1.97
CA GLY A 25 11.75 -10.75 -1.12
C GLY A 25 10.64 -11.63 -1.67
N ILE A 26 10.42 -11.62 -2.98
CA ILE A 26 9.47 -12.55 -3.63
C ILE A 26 9.94 -13.99 -3.39
N TRP A 27 11.20 -14.28 -3.61
CA TRP A 27 11.73 -15.63 -3.42
C TRP A 27 11.66 -16.10 -1.97
N LEU A 28 12.01 -15.25 -0.99
CA LEU A 28 12.06 -15.62 0.42
C LEU A 28 10.68 -15.66 1.09
N ILE A 29 9.78 -14.73 0.72
CA ILE A 29 8.54 -14.49 1.45
C ILE A 29 7.31 -15.03 0.69
N ASN A 30 7.29 -14.88 -0.64
CA ASN A 30 6.16 -15.30 -1.47
C ASN A 30 6.34 -16.69 -2.11
N SER A 31 7.43 -17.39 -1.87
CA SER A 31 7.66 -18.76 -2.32
C SER A 31 7.62 -19.75 -1.14
N PRO A 32 7.33 -21.03 -1.36
CA PRO A 32 6.83 -21.60 -2.61
C PRO A 32 5.37 -21.22 -2.90
N PHE A 33 5.00 -21.13 -4.17
CA PHE A 33 3.62 -20.90 -4.58
C PHE A 33 3.22 -21.90 -5.66
N ASP A 34 2.49 -22.93 -5.26
CA ASP A 34 1.88 -23.92 -6.15
C ASP A 34 0.49 -24.31 -5.61
N PRO A 35 -0.56 -23.52 -5.95
CA PRO A 35 -1.90 -23.77 -5.45
C PRO A 35 -2.50 -25.07 -5.97
N ALA A 36 -2.03 -25.61 -7.10
CA ALA A 36 -2.51 -26.89 -7.63
C ALA A 36 -2.12 -28.07 -6.71
N SER A 37 -0.94 -28.01 -6.11
CA SER A 37 -0.47 -28.96 -5.09
C SER A 37 -0.83 -28.55 -3.66
N LYS A 38 -1.63 -27.49 -3.48
CA LYS A 38 -1.97 -26.87 -2.19
C LYS A 38 -0.76 -26.36 -1.41
N THR A 39 0.28 -25.96 -2.13
CA THR A 39 1.50 -25.41 -1.53
C THR A 39 1.46 -23.89 -1.60
N LEU A 40 1.36 -23.25 -0.44
CA LEU A 40 1.37 -21.80 -0.30
C LEU A 40 2.51 -21.38 0.63
N PRO A 41 3.01 -20.14 0.52
CA PRO A 41 3.98 -19.61 1.47
C PRO A 41 3.42 -19.59 2.89
N TRP A 42 4.30 -19.60 3.90
CA TRP A 42 3.91 -19.52 5.30
C TRP A 42 3.11 -18.26 5.63
N ILE A 43 3.45 -17.16 4.97
CA ILE A 43 2.71 -15.91 5.07
C ILE A 43 2.13 -15.68 3.67
N TYR A 44 0.84 -15.89 3.54
CA TYR A 44 0.10 -15.65 2.33
C TYR A 44 -0.98 -14.63 2.60
N PHE A 45 -1.02 -13.59 1.79
CA PHE A 45 -2.01 -12.54 1.86
C PHE A 45 -2.59 -12.33 0.47
N SER A 46 -3.90 -12.53 0.34
CA SER A 46 -4.62 -12.28 -0.90
C SER A 46 -5.94 -11.60 -0.59
N ASP A 47 -6.33 -10.65 -1.42
CA ASP A 47 -7.60 -9.95 -1.34
C ASP A 47 -8.77 -10.77 -1.89
N ASP A 48 -8.51 -11.86 -2.60
CA ASP A 48 -9.56 -12.71 -3.19
C ASP A 48 -10.32 -13.57 -2.17
N TRP A 49 -9.90 -13.62 -0.89
CA TRP A 49 -10.42 -14.56 0.10
C TRP A 49 -11.69 -14.12 0.81
N TYR A 50 -12.09 -12.86 0.73
CA TYR A 50 -13.07 -12.29 1.64
C TYR A 50 -14.33 -11.76 0.97
N PHE A 51 -14.32 -11.52 -0.35
CA PHE A 51 -15.37 -10.74 -0.98
C PHE A 51 -16.51 -11.56 -1.54
N GLU A 52 -16.27 -12.79 -1.90
CA GLU A 52 -17.25 -13.64 -2.54
C GLU A 52 -17.32 -14.99 -1.82
N PRO A 53 -18.06 -15.09 -0.70
CA PRO A 53 -18.09 -16.29 0.14
C PRO A 53 -18.63 -17.54 -0.56
N LEU A 54 -19.25 -17.38 -1.72
CA LEU A 54 -19.83 -18.49 -2.51
C LEU A 54 -18.99 -18.85 -3.75
N ARG A 55 -17.86 -18.17 -3.98
CA ARG A 55 -17.00 -18.41 -5.13
C ARG A 55 -15.81 -19.27 -4.76
N ASP A 56 -15.45 -20.20 -5.65
CA ASP A 56 -14.18 -20.93 -5.55
C ASP A 56 -13.02 -19.95 -5.67
N LEU A 57 -12.42 -19.63 -4.54
CA LEU A 57 -11.32 -18.67 -4.45
C LEU A 57 -10.04 -19.35 -4.93
N LYS A 58 -9.47 -18.83 -6.01
CA LYS A 58 -8.18 -19.30 -6.52
C LYS A 58 -7.10 -18.37 -5.98
N PRO A 59 -6.19 -18.86 -5.10
CA PRO A 59 -5.05 -18.08 -4.68
C PRO A 59 -4.25 -17.63 -5.89
N ARG A 60 -3.85 -16.35 -5.92
CA ARG A 60 -3.00 -15.78 -6.96
C ARG A 60 -1.61 -15.50 -6.43
N PRO A 61 -0.57 -15.51 -7.29
CA PRO A 61 0.78 -15.17 -6.87
C PRO A 61 0.84 -13.73 -6.40
N GLU A 62 1.41 -13.53 -5.23
CA GLU A 62 1.60 -12.22 -4.63
C GLU A 62 3.07 -11.81 -4.69
N VAL A 63 3.31 -10.51 -4.76
CA VAL A 63 4.67 -9.94 -4.83
C VAL A 63 4.96 -8.98 -3.67
N TRP A 64 4.06 -8.91 -2.68
CA TRP A 64 4.15 -7.96 -1.57
C TRP A 64 5.41 -8.14 -0.72
N GLY A 65 5.91 -9.38 -0.58
CA GLY A 65 7.16 -9.65 0.12
C GLY A 65 8.37 -9.01 -0.55
N GLY A 66 8.33 -8.90 -1.89
CA GLY A 66 9.33 -8.16 -2.65
C GLY A 66 9.28 -6.67 -2.36
N PHE A 67 8.09 -6.07 -2.41
CA PHE A 67 7.91 -4.65 -2.07
C PHE A 67 8.32 -4.36 -0.62
N LEU A 68 7.96 -5.23 0.32
CA LEU A 68 8.33 -5.08 1.71
C LEU A 68 9.85 -5.04 1.90
N LEU A 69 10.58 -5.99 1.29
CA LEU A 69 12.03 -6.04 1.43
C LEU A 69 12.73 -4.86 0.74
N ALA A 70 12.24 -4.44 -0.43
CA ALA A 70 12.73 -3.25 -1.12
C ALA A 70 12.50 -1.97 -0.28
N LEU A 71 11.31 -1.82 0.33
CA LEU A 71 10.99 -0.69 1.21
C LEU A 71 11.87 -0.67 2.47
N ILE A 72 12.12 -1.83 3.08
CA ILE A 72 13.05 -1.92 4.23
C ILE A 72 14.45 -1.49 3.81
N GLY A 73 14.95 -1.95 2.67
CA GLY A 73 16.25 -1.53 2.14
C GLY A 73 16.33 -0.04 1.90
N MET A 74 15.30 0.57 1.29
CA MET A 74 15.23 2.01 1.10
C MET A 74 15.15 2.78 2.42
N ALA A 75 14.37 2.29 3.39
CA ALA A 75 14.27 2.88 4.72
C ALA A 75 15.62 2.90 5.44
N VAL A 76 16.34 1.79 5.40
CA VAL A 76 17.69 1.66 5.96
C VAL A 76 18.64 2.64 5.28
N TYR A 77 18.60 2.71 3.94
CA TYR A 77 19.43 3.64 3.19
C TYR A 77 19.17 5.10 3.57
N VAL A 78 17.93 5.58 3.53
CA VAL A 78 17.61 6.99 3.84
C VAL A 78 17.90 7.32 5.31
N ARG A 79 17.62 6.39 6.22
CA ARG A 79 17.78 6.63 7.65
C ARG A 79 19.23 6.61 8.11
N PHE A 80 20.01 5.62 7.68
CA PHE A 80 21.35 5.39 8.19
C PHE A 80 22.44 5.90 7.27
N LYS A 81 22.35 5.69 5.96
CA LYS A 81 23.36 6.15 5.01
C LYS A 81 23.23 7.63 4.70
N ARG A 82 22.03 8.10 4.42
CA ARG A 82 21.79 9.51 4.07
C ARG A 82 21.47 10.39 5.28
N GLN A 83 21.10 9.78 6.40
CA GLN A 83 20.67 10.50 7.60
C GLN A 83 19.62 11.58 7.29
N ASP A 84 18.74 11.27 6.34
CA ASP A 84 17.65 12.13 5.91
C ASP A 84 16.49 11.94 6.89
N ARG A 85 16.35 12.87 7.82
CA ARG A 85 15.32 12.80 8.86
C ARG A 85 13.91 12.89 8.29
N LEU A 86 13.71 13.75 7.28
CA LEU A 86 12.39 13.88 6.64
C LEU A 86 12.01 12.61 5.91
N ALA A 87 12.88 12.11 5.02
CA ALA A 87 12.62 10.88 4.30
C ALA A 87 12.41 9.69 5.24
N GLY A 88 13.23 9.55 6.29
CA GLY A 88 13.07 8.49 7.27
C GLY A 88 11.74 8.53 8.03
N ARG A 89 11.24 9.73 8.39
CA ARG A 89 9.91 9.87 9.01
C ARG A 89 8.79 9.60 8.01
N MET A 90 8.93 10.06 6.77
CA MET A 90 7.92 9.80 5.73
C MET A 90 7.81 8.33 5.35
N VAL A 91 8.87 7.52 5.47
CA VAL A 91 8.79 6.06 5.33
C VAL A 91 7.84 5.47 6.40
N ILE A 92 7.96 5.90 7.66
CA ILE A 92 7.07 5.42 8.74
C ILE A 92 5.63 5.89 8.48
N VAL A 93 5.44 7.15 8.09
CA VAL A 93 4.12 7.69 7.73
C VAL A 93 3.52 6.90 6.57
N GLY A 94 4.31 6.57 5.54
CA GLY A 94 3.86 5.76 4.40
C GLY A 94 3.45 4.35 4.81
N PHE A 95 4.19 3.74 5.73
CA PHE A 95 3.83 2.43 6.28
C PHE A 95 2.49 2.47 7.04
N ILE A 96 2.30 3.49 7.88
CA ILE A 96 1.03 3.71 8.60
C ILE A 96 -0.10 4.00 7.61
N ALA A 97 0.15 4.84 6.60
CA ALA A 97 -0.84 5.20 5.59
C ALA A 97 -1.31 3.98 4.79
N GLY A 98 -0.37 3.09 4.39
CA GLY A 98 -0.71 1.83 3.73
C GLY A 98 -1.45 0.87 4.65
N GLY A 99 -0.98 0.73 5.90
CA GLY A 99 -1.56 -0.16 6.90
C GLY A 99 -2.97 0.23 7.35
N ILE A 100 -3.36 1.50 7.24
CA ILE A 100 -4.71 1.98 7.53
C ILE A 100 -5.53 2.07 6.23
N GLY A 101 -4.95 2.65 5.18
CA GLY A 101 -5.67 2.95 3.95
C GLY A 101 -6.15 1.70 3.22
N PHE A 102 -5.28 0.71 3.05
CA PHE A 102 -5.64 -0.51 2.33
C PHE A 102 -6.76 -1.31 3.04
N PRO A 103 -6.67 -1.64 4.34
CA PRO A 103 -7.77 -2.31 5.03
C PRO A 103 -9.07 -1.50 5.04
N SER A 104 -9.00 -0.17 5.07
CA SER A 104 -10.20 0.68 5.01
C SER A 104 -10.88 0.59 3.65
N GLY A 105 -10.13 0.59 2.56
CA GLY A 105 -10.65 0.36 1.22
C GLY A 105 -11.29 -1.03 1.09
N GLN A 106 -10.59 -2.05 1.57
CA GLN A 106 -11.08 -3.42 1.59
C GLN A 106 -12.37 -3.56 2.41
N PHE A 107 -12.44 -2.88 3.55
CA PHE A 107 -13.64 -2.90 4.40
C PHE A 107 -14.89 -2.40 3.66
N VAL A 108 -14.77 -1.33 2.86
CA VAL A 108 -15.89 -0.82 2.05
C VAL A 108 -16.35 -1.86 1.03
N GLN A 109 -15.41 -2.54 0.38
CA GLN A 109 -15.72 -3.59 -0.59
C GLN A 109 -16.39 -4.81 0.07
N VAL A 110 -15.84 -5.26 1.21
CA VAL A 110 -16.43 -6.35 2.01
C VAL A 110 -17.84 -5.99 2.48
N LEU A 111 -18.01 -4.78 2.98
CA LEU A 111 -19.31 -4.29 3.46
C LEU A 111 -20.37 -4.35 2.35
N ASN A 112 -20.01 -3.94 1.12
CA ASN A 112 -20.92 -4.08 -0.02
C ASN A 112 -21.20 -5.54 -0.39
N ALA A 113 -20.20 -6.41 -0.36
CA ALA A 113 -20.36 -7.82 -0.71
C ALA A 113 -21.27 -8.58 0.28
N TRP A 114 -21.16 -8.26 1.57
CA TRP A 114 -21.92 -8.92 2.63
C TRP A 114 -23.23 -8.23 2.98
N HIS A 115 -23.33 -6.92 2.77
CA HIS A 115 -24.46 -6.08 3.12
C HIS A 115 -24.84 -5.13 1.97
N PRO A 116 -25.19 -5.66 0.79
CA PRO A 116 -25.51 -4.83 -0.38
C PRO A 116 -26.74 -3.95 -0.14
N GLU A 117 -27.60 -4.32 0.80
CA GLU A 117 -28.80 -3.55 1.18
C GLU A 117 -28.44 -2.16 1.76
N LEU A 118 -27.25 -2.00 2.36
CA LEU A 118 -26.84 -0.71 2.91
C LEU A 118 -26.59 0.34 1.82
N PHE A 119 -26.25 -0.09 0.62
CA PHE A 119 -25.88 0.77 -0.50
C PHE A 119 -27.00 0.94 -1.53
N ARG A 120 -28.18 0.34 -1.31
CA ARG A 120 -29.36 0.55 -2.14
C ARG A 120 -29.97 1.91 -1.83
N GLU A 121 -30.78 2.44 -2.77
CA GLU A 121 -31.39 3.77 -2.72
C GLU A 121 -32.04 4.13 -1.36
N HIS A 122 -32.59 3.14 -0.65
CA HIS A 122 -33.21 3.32 0.66
C HIS A 122 -32.35 2.80 1.83
N GLY A 123 -31.11 2.41 1.57
CA GLY A 123 -30.18 1.98 2.62
C GLY A 123 -29.53 3.14 3.35
N ALA A 124 -28.89 2.86 4.49
CA ALA A 124 -28.18 3.86 5.30
C ALA A 124 -27.08 4.61 4.53
N LEU A 125 -26.52 4.00 3.49
CA LEU A 125 -25.49 4.57 2.62
C LEU A 125 -26.03 4.82 1.19
N GLY A 126 -27.35 4.91 1.03
CA GLY A 126 -28.01 5.09 -0.26
C GLY A 126 -27.60 6.37 -1.00
N LEU A 127 -27.14 7.40 -0.28
CA LEU A 127 -26.54 8.60 -0.88
C LEU A 127 -25.37 8.29 -1.81
N PHE A 128 -24.72 7.15 -1.64
CA PHE A 128 -23.61 6.71 -2.47
C PHE A 128 -24.06 5.82 -3.63
N SER A 129 -25.34 5.42 -3.71
CA SER A 129 -25.83 4.55 -4.78
C SER A 129 -25.68 5.18 -6.16
N ASP A 130 -26.03 6.46 -6.31
CA ASP A 130 -25.89 7.21 -7.55
C ASP A 130 -24.43 7.49 -7.89
N PHE A 131 -23.63 7.73 -6.88
CA PHE A 131 -22.19 8.00 -7.02
C PHE A 131 -21.43 6.73 -7.44
N THR A 132 -21.86 5.57 -6.97
CA THR A 132 -21.22 4.28 -7.27
C THR A 132 -21.82 3.58 -8.48
N GLY A 133 -22.93 4.05 -9.05
CA GLY A 133 -23.60 3.47 -10.22
C GLY A 133 -22.74 3.40 -11.48
N GLY A 134 -21.70 4.22 -11.58
CA GLY A 134 -20.71 4.20 -12.66
C GLY A 134 -19.35 3.61 -12.27
N PHE A 135 -19.14 3.29 -10.99
CA PHE A 135 -17.90 2.72 -10.46
C PHE A 135 -18.14 1.26 -10.06
N ASN A 136 -17.23 0.38 -10.44
CA ASN A 136 -17.22 -0.93 -9.84
C ASN A 136 -16.64 -0.83 -8.40
N TRP A 137 -16.96 -1.81 -7.56
CA TRP A 137 -16.56 -1.79 -6.15
C TRP A 137 -15.04 -1.88 -5.95
N TRP A 138 -14.34 -2.39 -6.92
CA TRP A 138 -12.87 -2.37 -6.94
C TRP A 138 -12.35 -0.93 -7.02
N ASN A 139 -12.86 -0.14 -7.94
CA ASN A 139 -12.50 1.28 -8.06
C ASN A 139 -12.86 2.07 -6.80
N THR A 140 -13.98 1.74 -6.15
CA THR A 140 -14.39 2.36 -4.89
C THR A 140 -13.40 2.04 -3.77
N MET A 141 -12.93 0.80 -3.70
CA MET A 141 -11.91 0.37 -2.77
C MET A 141 -10.59 1.13 -3.00
N GLU A 142 -10.13 1.17 -4.25
CA GLU A 142 -8.89 1.87 -4.61
C GLU A 142 -8.97 3.38 -4.34
N THR A 143 -10.12 4.00 -4.62
CA THR A 143 -10.35 5.42 -4.35
C THR A 143 -10.35 5.71 -2.86
N THR A 144 -11.02 4.89 -2.05
CA THR A 144 -11.04 5.00 -0.60
C THR A 144 -9.63 4.83 -0.01
N PHE A 145 -8.92 3.80 -0.47
CA PHE A 145 -7.52 3.59 -0.12
C PHE A 145 -6.67 4.81 -0.47
N GLY A 146 -6.73 5.28 -1.71
CA GLY A 146 -5.94 6.41 -2.20
C GLY A 146 -6.22 7.70 -1.43
N PHE A 147 -7.49 7.97 -1.10
CA PHE A 147 -7.88 9.13 -0.30
C PHE A 147 -7.27 9.09 1.11
N ILE A 148 -7.45 7.98 1.82
CA ILE A 148 -6.93 7.81 3.20
C ILE A 148 -5.40 7.83 3.18
N PHE A 149 -4.78 7.12 2.26
CA PHE A 149 -3.34 7.08 2.09
C PHE A 149 -2.76 8.48 1.85
N GLY A 150 -3.34 9.21 0.89
CA GLY A 150 -2.94 10.58 0.57
C GLY A 150 -3.14 11.56 1.72
N ALA A 151 -4.26 11.46 2.43
CA ALA A 151 -4.54 12.31 3.60
C ALA A 151 -3.50 12.09 4.72
N ILE A 152 -3.17 10.84 5.03
CA ILE A 152 -2.16 10.52 6.06
C ILE A 152 -0.76 10.98 5.61
N LEU A 153 -0.39 10.81 4.34
CA LEU A 153 0.87 11.34 3.82
C LEU A 153 0.95 12.86 3.91
N ALA A 154 -0.11 13.57 3.50
CA ALA A 154 -0.18 15.02 3.57
C ALA A 154 -0.09 15.51 5.03
N PHE A 155 -0.83 14.88 5.94
CA PHE A 155 -0.77 15.17 7.37
C PHE A 155 0.62 14.89 7.95
N GLY A 156 1.22 13.76 7.60
CA GLY A 156 2.59 13.43 8.00
C GLY A 156 3.62 14.44 7.50
N LEU A 157 3.48 14.91 6.27
CA LEU A 157 4.34 15.98 5.73
C LEU A 157 4.12 17.31 6.47
N TRP A 158 2.87 17.66 6.75
CA TRP A 158 2.54 18.86 7.52
C TRP A 158 3.13 18.81 8.93
N LEU A 159 3.04 17.70 9.64
CA LEU A 159 3.67 17.50 10.96
C LEU A 159 5.19 17.66 10.92
N ASN A 160 5.81 17.29 9.81
CA ASN A 160 7.26 17.35 9.61
C ASN A 160 7.72 18.56 8.79
N ARG A 161 6.85 19.55 8.58
CA ARG A 161 7.17 20.75 7.75
C ARG A 161 8.41 21.51 8.21
N HIS A 162 8.73 21.46 9.51
CA HIS A 162 9.94 22.07 10.08
C HIS A 162 11.25 21.44 9.60
N LEU A 163 11.18 20.24 8.98
CA LEU A 163 12.33 19.57 8.36
C LEU A 163 12.47 19.87 6.86
N ILE A 164 11.53 20.62 6.30
CA ILE A 164 11.60 21.05 4.91
C ILE A 164 12.54 22.23 4.85
N ALA A 165 13.67 22.09 4.14
CA ALA A 165 14.57 23.22 3.91
C ALA A 165 13.85 24.22 3.00
N ILE A 166 13.67 25.42 3.49
CA ILE A 166 13.28 26.58 2.68
C ILE A 166 14.60 27.14 2.16
N GLU A 167 14.82 27.11 0.85
CA GLU A 167 15.89 27.90 0.24
C GLU A 167 15.47 29.37 0.43
N GLU A 168 16.19 30.09 1.29
CA GLU A 168 16.11 31.56 1.31
C GLU A 168 16.69 32.05 -0.01
N THR A 169 15.81 32.55 -0.90
CA THR A 169 16.15 33.22 -2.14
C THR A 169 16.66 34.63 -1.85
#